data_bf58621f1e8069203723d8bf0f2fa262
#
_entry.id   bf58621f1e8069203723d8bf0f2fa262
#
_cell.length_a   1.000
_cell.length_b   1.000
_cell.length_c   1.000
_cell.angle_alpha   90.00
_cell.angle_beta   90.00
_cell.angle_gamma   90.00
#
_symmetry.space_group_name_H-M   'P 1'
#
loop_
_entity.id
_entity.type
_entity.pdbx_description
1 polymer ?
#
loop_
_entity_poly.entity_id
_entity_poly.type
_entity_poly.pdbx_seq_one_letter_code
_entity_poly.pdbx_strand_id
1 'polypeptide(L)'
;MSYIFQWEDIIYQNYNMKNILITGGTGFIGSNIVNRLVNKGYNVSVLDNNQRGFSSRLRENIKKIKIYNGDIRDKRIVSQACKNIHTVIHLAYVNGTKFFYQKPDLILDIAIRGMLNISDACKEKKVKDFILFSSSEVYSNPNVIPTSENTSLIIPDINNPRYSYGGGKICCELILKNMFKNYFRRAIIIRPHNVYGPDMGNEHFFPEIIKKLKLLRNNRQLVIQGSGNETRAFVHINDFLDGFELVLKKGKKNEIYNIGTESEYKIIEVIRKIKKILGKKNKVIPGEIRKGSPLRRCPSIKKIRKLGYKPKISIEKGLVDVCNWYFK
;
A
#
# COMPACT_ATOMS: atom_id res chain seq x y z
N MET A 1 -9.44 16.49 -35.97
CA MET A 1 -8.71 16.46 -34.68
C MET A 1 -9.52 16.97 -33.46
N SER A 2 -10.70 17.58 -33.61
CA SER A 2 -11.47 18.17 -32.49
C SER A 2 -12.45 17.23 -31.75
N TYR A 3 -12.79 16.07 -32.31
CA TYR A 3 -13.78 15.17 -31.71
C TYR A 3 -13.22 14.18 -30.68
N ILE A 4 -11.93 13.88 -30.73
CA ILE A 4 -11.30 12.94 -29.78
C ILE A 4 -11.14 13.59 -28.40
N PHE A 5 -10.86 14.90 -28.33
CA PHE A 5 -10.78 15.66 -27.07
C PHE A 5 -12.11 15.76 -26.33
N GLN A 6 -13.24 15.88 -27.02
CA GLN A 6 -14.57 15.95 -26.39
C GLN A 6 -14.99 14.64 -25.71
N TRP A 7 -14.64 13.49 -26.25
CA TRP A 7 -14.98 12.20 -25.64
C TRP A 7 -14.13 11.88 -24.41
N GLU A 8 -12.86 12.29 -24.40
CA GLU A 8 -12.03 12.16 -23.20
C GLU A 8 -12.53 13.05 -22.06
N ASP A 9 -12.96 14.28 -22.32
CA ASP A 9 -13.52 15.19 -21.34
C ASP A 9 -14.89 14.75 -20.82
N ILE A 10 -15.75 14.17 -21.65
CA ILE A 10 -17.06 13.60 -21.24
C ILE A 10 -16.86 12.34 -20.40
N ILE A 11 -15.90 11.49 -20.73
CA ILE A 11 -15.52 10.36 -19.90
C ILE A 11 -14.92 10.84 -18.58
N TYR A 12 -14.12 11.90 -18.57
CA TYR A 12 -13.54 12.53 -17.39
C TYR A 12 -14.60 13.14 -16.46
N GLN A 13 -15.58 13.87 -17.01
CA GLN A 13 -16.68 14.45 -16.23
C GLN A 13 -17.61 13.39 -15.62
N ASN A 14 -17.88 12.30 -16.33
CA ASN A 14 -18.63 11.16 -15.79
C ASN A 14 -17.89 10.38 -14.70
N TYR A 15 -16.55 10.46 -14.62
CA TYR A 15 -15.76 9.87 -13.53
C TYR A 15 -15.69 10.77 -12.28
N ASN A 16 -15.74 12.09 -12.46
CA ASN A 16 -15.63 13.06 -11.34
C ASN A 16 -16.86 13.09 -10.41
N MET A 17 -17.97 12.50 -10.79
CA MET A 17 -19.20 12.44 -9.97
C MET A 17 -19.40 11.09 -9.26
N LYS A 18 -18.43 10.16 -9.31
CA LYS A 18 -18.61 8.84 -8.71
C LYS A 18 -18.22 8.83 -7.23
N ASN A 19 -19.13 8.32 -6.41
CA ASN A 19 -18.91 8.13 -4.98
C ASN A 19 -17.91 6.99 -4.77
N ILE A 20 -16.82 7.26 -4.08
CA ILE A 20 -15.75 6.29 -3.78
C ILE A 20 -15.69 6.07 -2.28
N LEU A 21 -15.73 4.81 -1.85
CA LEU A 21 -15.41 4.42 -0.48
C LEU A 21 -13.99 3.92 -0.40
N ILE A 22 -13.20 4.46 0.53
CA ILE A 22 -11.84 4.01 0.83
C ILE A 22 -11.83 3.42 2.23
N THR A 23 -11.63 2.10 2.35
CA THR A 23 -11.40 1.48 3.66
C THR A 23 -9.92 1.56 4.00
N GLY A 24 -9.58 1.84 5.25
CA GLY A 24 -8.18 2.12 5.64
C GLY A 24 -7.71 3.51 5.19
N GLY A 25 -8.63 4.46 5.03
CA GLY A 25 -8.37 5.78 4.47
C GLY A 25 -7.58 6.73 5.37
N THR A 26 -7.37 6.41 6.65
CA THR A 26 -6.52 7.19 7.58
C THR A 26 -5.10 6.63 7.68
N GLY A 27 -4.84 5.45 7.07
CA GLY A 27 -3.51 4.86 6.95
C GLY A 27 -2.60 5.68 6.01
N PHE A 28 -1.30 5.33 5.96
CA PHE A 28 -0.31 6.05 5.13
C PHE A 28 -0.70 6.13 3.65
N ILE A 29 -0.89 4.98 2.99
CA ILE A 29 -1.26 4.96 1.56
C ILE A 29 -2.70 5.48 1.39
N GLY A 30 -3.62 5.06 2.27
CA GLY A 30 -5.03 5.43 2.19
C GLY A 30 -5.27 6.94 2.26
N SER A 31 -4.65 7.64 3.22
CA SER A 31 -4.81 9.09 3.37
C SER A 31 -4.26 9.87 2.17
N ASN A 32 -3.14 9.42 1.61
CA ASN A 32 -2.60 10.02 0.40
C ASN A 32 -3.52 9.82 -0.82
N ILE A 33 -4.17 8.64 -0.95
CA ILE A 33 -5.19 8.40 -1.97
C ILE A 33 -6.41 9.27 -1.75
N VAL A 34 -6.92 9.35 -0.50
CA VAL A 34 -8.06 10.21 -0.14
C VAL A 34 -7.79 11.66 -0.55
N ASN A 35 -6.68 12.23 -0.08
CA ASN A 35 -6.31 13.61 -0.36
C ASN A 35 -6.15 13.85 -1.88
N ARG A 36 -5.49 12.93 -2.60
CA ARG A 36 -5.32 13.02 -4.06
C ARG A 36 -6.65 13.01 -4.80
N LEU A 37 -7.59 12.14 -4.43
CA LEU A 37 -8.88 12.01 -5.11
C LEU A 37 -9.81 13.19 -4.78
N VAL A 38 -9.86 13.64 -3.52
CA VAL A 38 -10.65 14.81 -3.13
C VAL A 38 -10.16 16.07 -3.86
N ASN A 39 -8.86 16.28 -3.95
CA ASN A 39 -8.27 17.41 -4.68
C ASN A 39 -8.53 17.36 -6.19
N LYS A 40 -8.91 16.18 -6.72
CA LYS A 40 -9.34 15.99 -8.11
C LYS A 40 -10.88 16.02 -8.30
N GLY A 41 -11.63 16.37 -7.26
CA GLY A 41 -13.09 16.55 -7.35
C GLY A 41 -13.89 15.24 -7.17
N TYR A 42 -13.27 14.12 -6.77
CA TYR A 42 -14.05 12.91 -6.46
C TYR A 42 -14.80 13.06 -5.13
N ASN A 43 -15.99 12.47 -5.08
CA ASN A 43 -16.75 12.38 -3.84
C ASN A 43 -16.27 11.16 -3.03
N VAL A 44 -15.54 11.40 -1.95
CA VAL A 44 -14.84 10.35 -1.19
C VAL A 44 -15.46 10.16 0.18
N SER A 45 -15.71 8.89 0.52
CA SER A 45 -16.02 8.45 1.89
C SER A 45 -14.88 7.57 2.42
N VAL A 46 -14.66 7.57 3.72
CA VAL A 46 -13.63 6.79 4.41
C VAL A 46 -14.28 5.89 5.45
N LEU A 47 -13.87 4.62 5.52
CA LEU A 47 -14.16 3.71 6.63
C LEU A 47 -12.83 3.29 7.26
N ASP A 48 -12.64 3.65 8.54
CA ASP A 48 -11.41 3.35 9.28
C ASP A 48 -11.69 3.31 10.79
N ASN A 49 -11.03 2.43 11.53
CA ASN A 49 -11.10 2.38 13.00
C ASN A 49 -9.93 3.10 13.68
N ASN A 50 -9.06 3.75 12.92
CA ASN A 50 -7.86 4.45 13.37
C ASN A 50 -6.85 3.58 14.16
N GLN A 51 -6.92 2.25 14.05
CA GLN A 51 -6.00 1.35 14.76
C GLN A 51 -4.54 1.54 14.30
N ARG A 52 -4.32 1.88 13.03
CA ARG A 52 -3.01 2.14 12.43
C ARG A 52 -2.93 3.51 11.75
N GLY A 53 -4.07 4.11 11.51
CA GLY A 53 -4.22 5.40 10.87
C GLY A 53 -4.38 6.55 11.86
N PHE A 54 -4.34 7.77 11.34
CA PHE A 54 -4.59 9.00 12.09
C PHE A 54 -5.48 9.92 11.26
N SER A 55 -6.65 10.29 11.79
CA SER A 55 -7.58 11.21 11.11
C SER A 55 -6.93 12.57 10.81
N SER A 56 -5.89 12.96 11.55
CA SER A 56 -5.12 14.16 11.29
C SER A 56 -4.47 14.22 9.90
N ARG A 57 -4.24 13.07 9.25
CA ARG A 57 -3.73 12.99 7.86
C ARG A 57 -4.74 13.49 6.83
N LEU A 58 -6.02 13.58 7.20
CA LEU A 58 -7.11 14.04 6.36
C LEU A 58 -7.53 15.49 6.66
N ARG A 59 -6.80 16.19 7.55
CA ARG A 59 -7.17 17.49 8.11
C ARG A 59 -7.55 18.52 7.04
N GLU A 60 -6.79 18.60 5.95
CA GLU A 60 -7.04 19.57 4.86
C GLU A 60 -8.35 19.31 4.11
N ASN A 61 -8.80 18.06 4.08
CA ASN A 61 -9.99 17.63 3.34
C ASN A 61 -11.12 17.13 4.23
N ILE A 62 -10.99 17.23 5.57
CA ILE A 62 -11.93 16.64 6.55
C ILE A 62 -13.38 17.09 6.31
N LYS A 63 -13.59 18.35 5.92
CA LYS A 63 -14.92 18.92 5.66
C LYS A 63 -15.53 18.48 4.31
N LYS A 64 -14.71 17.89 3.42
CA LYS A 64 -15.12 17.46 2.07
C LYS A 64 -15.41 15.97 1.98
N ILE A 65 -15.18 15.21 3.05
CA ILE A 65 -15.29 13.74 3.08
C ILE A 65 -16.25 13.28 4.16
N LYS A 66 -16.88 12.14 3.93
CA LYS A 66 -17.67 11.45 4.96
C LYS A 66 -16.81 10.39 5.63
N ILE A 67 -16.68 10.44 6.94
CA ILE A 67 -15.89 9.44 7.70
C ILE A 67 -16.85 8.55 8.49
N TYR A 68 -16.69 7.25 8.29
CA TYR A 68 -17.27 6.19 9.11
C TYR A 68 -16.17 5.66 10.03
N ASN A 69 -16.28 5.93 11.33
CA ASN A 69 -15.36 5.40 12.32
C ASN A 69 -15.82 4.00 12.72
N GLY A 70 -15.11 2.96 12.26
CA GLY A 70 -15.50 1.59 12.55
C GLY A 70 -14.59 0.54 11.93
N ASP A 71 -14.81 -0.70 12.35
CA ASP A 71 -14.04 -1.87 11.93
C ASP A 71 -14.72 -2.57 10.75
N ILE A 72 -13.93 -2.98 9.76
CA ILE A 72 -14.44 -3.73 8.59
C ILE A 72 -15.02 -5.10 8.94
N ARG A 73 -14.77 -5.60 10.16
CA ARG A 73 -15.38 -6.83 10.69
C ARG A 73 -16.82 -6.62 11.19
N ASP A 74 -17.24 -5.39 11.41
CA ASP A 74 -18.63 -5.04 11.73
C ASP A 74 -19.46 -4.86 10.46
N LYS A 75 -20.35 -5.83 10.20
CA LYS A 75 -21.23 -5.85 9.03
C LYS A 75 -22.13 -4.63 8.92
N ARG A 76 -22.59 -4.04 10.06
CA ARG A 76 -23.53 -2.93 10.07
C ARG A 76 -22.86 -1.67 9.53
N ILE A 77 -21.70 -1.31 10.07
CA ILE A 77 -21.01 -0.10 9.61
C ILE A 77 -20.48 -0.23 8.18
N VAL A 78 -20.05 -1.46 7.80
CA VAL A 78 -19.64 -1.75 6.42
C VAL A 78 -20.79 -1.57 5.44
N SER A 79 -21.99 -2.11 5.75
CA SER A 79 -23.19 -1.95 4.92
C SER A 79 -23.61 -0.46 4.81
N GLN A 80 -23.54 0.31 5.93
CA GLN A 80 -23.81 1.74 5.92
C GLN A 80 -22.82 2.51 5.05
N ALA A 81 -21.52 2.18 5.16
CA ALA A 81 -20.47 2.84 4.39
C ALA A 81 -20.56 2.57 2.88
N CYS A 82 -21.08 1.40 2.48
CA CYS A 82 -21.26 1.02 1.07
C CYS A 82 -22.52 1.63 0.42
N LYS A 83 -23.39 2.33 1.18
CA LYS A 83 -24.62 2.92 0.63
C LYS A 83 -24.29 4.02 -0.39
N ASN A 84 -24.87 3.94 -1.59
CA ASN A 84 -24.69 4.87 -2.69
C ASN A 84 -23.24 4.99 -3.19
N ILE A 85 -22.42 3.98 -2.97
CA ILE A 85 -21.04 3.92 -3.45
C ILE A 85 -20.99 3.28 -4.83
N HIS A 86 -20.21 3.87 -5.74
CA HIS A 86 -19.92 3.33 -7.06
C HIS A 86 -18.66 2.44 -7.05
N THR A 87 -17.61 2.89 -6.37
CA THR A 87 -16.30 2.23 -6.34
C THR A 87 -15.84 2.04 -4.91
N VAL A 88 -15.41 0.83 -4.55
CA VAL A 88 -14.72 0.55 -3.30
C VAL A 88 -13.23 0.35 -3.55
N ILE A 89 -12.40 1.06 -2.78
CA ILE A 89 -10.95 0.90 -2.72
C ILE A 89 -10.63 0.33 -1.33
N HIS A 90 -10.29 -0.96 -1.30
CA HIS A 90 -10.15 -1.70 -0.05
C HIS A 90 -8.68 -1.81 0.37
N LEU A 91 -8.26 -0.94 1.33
CA LEU A 91 -6.92 -0.94 1.91
C LEU A 91 -6.90 -1.35 3.39
N ALA A 92 -8.06 -1.32 4.09
CA ALA A 92 -8.11 -1.61 5.51
C ALA A 92 -7.43 -2.94 5.84
N TYR A 93 -6.34 -2.86 6.59
CA TYR A 93 -5.55 -4.00 7.03
C TYR A 93 -4.54 -3.58 8.10
N VAL A 94 -4.08 -4.54 8.91
CA VAL A 94 -3.01 -4.28 9.89
C VAL A 94 -1.68 -4.71 9.30
N ASN A 95 -0.83 -3.72 9.01
CA ASN A 95 0.53 -3.93 8.50
C ASN A 95 1.57 -3.57 9.59
N GLY A 96 2.72 -4.18 9.54
CA GLY A 96 3.85 -3.97 10.45
C GLY A 96 4.39 -5.29 10.95
N THR A 97 5.70 -5.52 10.73
CA THR A 97 6.35 -6.81 11.04
C THR A 97 6.14 -7.26 12.49
N LYS A 98 6.08 -6.32 13.45
CA LYS A 98 5.82 -6.62 14.86
C LYS A 98 4.46 -7.28 15.05
N PHE A 99 3.42 -6.78 14.37
CA PHE A 99 2.06 -7.34 14.46
C PHE A 99 1.96 -8.74 13.86
N PHE A 100 2.75 -9.06 12.84
CA PHE A 100 2.74 -10.40 12.22
C PHE A 100 3.07 -11.49 13.23
N TYR A 101 3.99 -11.20 14.15
CA TYR A 101 4.39 -12.16 15.19
C TYR A 101 3.51 -12.07 16.45
N GLN A 102 3.04 -10.89 16.83
CA GLN A 102 2.34 -10.68 18.10
C GLN A 102 0.83 -10.90 18.02
N LYS A 103 0.21 -10.71 16.85
CA LYS A 103 -1.24 -10.77 16.65
C LYS A 103 -1.61 -11.39 15.30
N PRO A 104 -1.13 -12.62 14.99
CA PRO A 104 -1.41 -13.26 13.71
C PRO A 104 -2.89 -13.60 13.55
N ASP A 105 -3.59 -13.92 14.65
CA ASP A 105 -5.03 -14.14 14.73
C ASP A 105 -5.82 -12.90 14.27
N LEU A 106 -5.50 -11.74 14.79
CA LEU A 106 -6.12 -10.47 14.39
C LEU A 106 -5.91 -10.18 12.91
N ILE A 107 -4.71 -10.43 12.40
CA ILE A 107 -4.37 -10.20 10.99
C ILE A 107 -5.22 -11.08 10.07
N LEU A 108 -5.37 -12.36 10.40
CA LEU A 108 -6.18 -13.31 9.63
C LEU A 108 -7.67 -13.00 9.74
N ASP A 109 -8.15 -12.64 10.91
CA ASP A 109 -9.56 -12.27 11.11
C ASP A 109 -9.94 -11.02 10.31
N ILE A 110 -9.10 -9.97 10.32
CA ILE A 110 -9.29 -8.78 9.51
C ILE A 110 -9.24 -9.13 8.01
N ALA A 111 -8.29 -9.99 7.60
CA ALA A 111 -8.16 -10.40 6.21
C ALA A 111 -9.43 -11.08 5.70
N ILE A 112 -9.87 -12.11 6.39
CA ILE A 112 -10.92 -13.00 5.90
C ILE A 112 -12.31 -12.41 6.19
N ARG A 113 -12.61 -12.13 7.45
CA ARG A 113 -13.90 -11.57 7.84
C ARG A 113 -14.15 -10.19 7.25
N GLY A 114 -13.11 -9.33 7.28
CA GLY A 114 -13.19 -7.99 6.68
C GLY A 114 -13.42 -8.05 5.18
N MET A 115 -12.69 -8.92 4.46
CA MET A 115 -12.85 -9.06 3.01
C MET A 115 -14.24 -9.62 2.64
N LEU A 116 -14.75 -10.59 3.37
CA LEU A 116 -16.09 -11.13 3.15
C LEU A 116 -17.16 -10.06 3.42
N ASN A 117 -17.10 -9.36 4.55
CA ASN A 117 -18.08 -8.34 4.90
C ASN A 117 -18.13 -7.21 3.86
N ILE A 118 -16.98 -6.70 3.42
CA ILE A 118 -16.95 -5.62 2.43
C ILE A 118 -17.45 -6.09 1.06
N SER A 119 -17.12 -7.33 0.66
CA SER A 119 -17.56 -7.89 -0.61
C SER A 119 -19.07 -8.16 -0.62
N ASP A 120 -19.63 -8.71 0.46
CA ASP A 120 -21.06 -8.96 0.62
C ASP A 120 -21.84 -7.64 0.62
N ALA A 121 -21.37 -6.63 1.37
CA ALA A 121 -21.99 -5.30 1.38
C ALA A 121 -21.94 -4.64 -0.01
N CYS A 122 -20.82 -4.79 -0.73
CA CYS A 122 -20.72 -4.32 -2.11
C CYS A 122 -21.75 -4.98 -3.03
N LYS A 123 -21.97 -6.28 -2.86
CA LYS A 123 -22.99 -7.04 -3.60
C LYS A 123 -24.39 -6.54 -3.26
N GLU A 124 -24.72 -6.44 -1.97
CA GLU A 124 -26.02 -5.94 -1.50
C GLU A 124 -26.33 -4.52 -1.99
N LYS A 125 -25.34 -3.62 -1.93
CA LYS A 125 -25.47 -2.19 -2.30
C LYS A 125 -25.20 -1.90 -3.78
N LYS A 126 -25.00 -2.96 -4.61
CA LYS A 126 -24.80 -2.87 -6.07
C LYS A 126 -23.59 -2.01 -6.48
N VAL A 127 -22.51 -2.06 -5.69
CA VAL A 127 -21.22 -1.43 -6.03
C VAL A 127 -20.71 -1.99 -7.35
N LYS A 128 -20.21 -1.13 -8.25
CA LYS A 128 -19.80 -1.53 -9.60
C LYS A 128 -18.34 -1.92 -9.72
N ASP A 129 -17.46 -1.15 -9.08
CA ASP A 129 -16.01 -1.32 -9.20
C ASP A 129 -15.39 -1.63 -7.83
N PHE A 130 -14.48 -2.60 -7.80
CA PHE A 130 -13.75 -2.98 -6.59
C PHE A 130 -12.24 -3.01 -6.86
N ILE A 131 -11.47 -2.27 -6.07
CA ILE A 131 -10.01 -2.26 -6.13
C ILE A 131 -9.46 -2.79 -4.81
N LEU A 132 -8.87 -3.98 -4.86
CA LEU A 132 -8.24 -4.61 -3.70
C LEU A 132 -6.77 -4.21 -3.62
N PHE A 133 -6.36 -3.70 -2.47
CA PHE A 133 -4.94 -3.55 -2.14
C PHE A 133 -4.42 -4.83 -1.50
N SER A 134 -3.70 -5.60 -2.29
CA SER A 134 -2.90 -6.73 -1.84
C SER A 134 -1.53 -6.24 -1.35
N SER A 135 -0.47 -7.01 -1.55
CA SER A 135 0.89 -6.68 -1.12
C SER A 135 1.92 -7.47 -1.92
N SER A 136 3.14 -6.95 -2.01
CA SER A 136 4.30 -7.74 -2.47
C SER A 136 4.69 -8.90 -1.54
N GLU A 137 4.18 -8.92 -0.30
CA GLU A 137 4.39 -10.04 0.64
C GLU A 137 3.76 -11.36 0.14
N VAL A 138 2.79 -11.32 -0.78
CA VAL A 138 2.18 -12.51 -1.38
C VAL A 138 3.17 -13.36 -2.19
N TYR A 139 4.24 -12.74 -2.67
CA TYR A 139 5.28 -13.44 -3.43
C TYR A 139 6.30 -14.16 -2.54
N SER A 140 6.37 -13.80 -1.25
CA SER A 140 7.37 -14.32 -0.30
C SER A 140 8.80 -14.16 -0.83
N ASN A 141 9.49 -15.26 -1.14
CA ASN A 141 10.81 -15.31 -1.76
C ASN A 141 10.66 -15.82 -3.22
N PRO A 142 10.43 -14.94 -4.19
CA PRO A 142 10.20 -15.34 -5.57
C PRO A 142 11.50 -15.84 -6.22
N ASN A 143 11.40 -16.90 -7.03
CA ASN A 143 12.53 -17.47 -7.77
C ASN A 143 12.99 -16.57 -8.94
N VAL A 144 12.09 -15.70 -9.43
CA VAL A 144 12.36 -14.80 -10.56
C VAL A 144 12.25 -13.36 -10.14
N ILE A 145 13.31 -12.60 -10.39
CA ILE A 145 13.39 -11.15 -10.10
C ILE A 145 13.92 -10.45 -11.36
N PRO A 146 13.25 -9.41 -11.83
CA PRO A 146 12.06 -8.74 -11.29
C PRO A 146 10.80 -9.62 -11.31
N THR A 147 10.02 -9.56 -10.21
CA THR A 147 8.85 -10.42 -9.97
C THR A 147 7.62 -9.90 -10.71
N SER A 148 7.08 -10.70 -11.63
CA SER A 148 5.87 -10.36 -12.39
C SER A 148 4.59 -10.72 -11.63
N GLU A 149 3.45 -10.21 -12.11
CA GLU A 149 2.13 -10.50 -11.54
C GLU A 149 1.71 -11.96 -11.71
N ASN A 150 2.31 -12.68 -12.67
CA ASN A 150 2.04 -14.11 -12.94
C ASN A 150 2.88 -15.06 -12.08
N THR A 151 3.79 -14.52 -11.26
CA THR A 151 4.60 -15.33 -10.35
C THR A 151 3.72 -16.01 -9.30
N SER A 152 3.98 -17.29 -9.04
CA SER A 152 3.26 -18.09 -8.04
C SER A 152 3.31 -17.42 -6.66
N LEU A 153 2.19 -17.49 -5.94
CA LEU A 153 2.06 -17.02 -4.57
C LEU A 153 2.36 -18.17 -3.62
N ILE A 154 3.24 -17.95 -2.64
CA ILE A 154 3.74 -19.02 -1.79
C ILE A 154 3.62 -18.64 -0.31
N ILE A 155 3.13 -19.60 0.49
CA ILE A 155 3.23 -19.58 1.95
C ILE A 155 4.27 -20.64 2.32
N PRO A 156 5.53 -20.26 2.62
CA PRO A 156 6.62 -21.21 2.79
C PRO A 156 6.51 -22.09 4.03
N ASP A 157 5.90 -21.57 5.11
CA ASP A 157 5.84 -22.26 6.40
C ASP A 157 4.62 -21.74 7.19
N ILE A 158 3.61 -22.58 7.34
CA ILE A 158 2.37 -22.23 8.08
C ILE A 158 2.59 -22.07 9.59
N ASN A 159 3.69 -22.61 10.13
CA ASN A 159 4.03 -22.48 11.54
C ASN A 159 4.71 -21.14 11.86
N ASN A 160 5.20 -20.42 10.85
CA ASN A 160 5.78 -19.11 11.06
C ASN A 160 4.72 -18.00 10.97
N PRO A 161 4.36 -17.34 12.10
CA PRO A 161 3.30 -16.34 12.14
C PRO A 161 3.56 -15.12 11.23
N ARG A 162 4.79 -14.93 10.77
CA ARG A 162 5.13 -13.92 9.76
C ARG A 162 4.27 -14.03 8.51
N TYR A 163 3.92 -15.24 8.11
CA TYR A 163 3.15 -15.48 6.89
C TYR A 163 1.64 -15.26 7.04
N SER A 164 1.14 -14.96 8.26
CA SER A 164 -0.26 -14.56 8.46
C SER A 164 -0.67 -13.37 7.59
N TYR A 165 0.22 -12.39 7.44
CA TYR A 165 -0.04 -11.21 6.62
C TYR A 165 -0.10 -11.57 5.12
N GLY A 166 0.95 -12.21 4.59
CA GLY A 166 1.01 -12.61 3.17
C GLY A 166 -0.09 -13.60 2.82
N GLY A 167 -0.29 -14.62 3.67
CA GLY A 167 -1.35 -15.62 3.52
C GLY A 167 -2.75 -15.00 3.54
N GLY A 168 -3.02 -14.09 4.49
CA GLY A 168 -4.29 -13.36 4.53
C GLY A 168 -4.55 -12.54 3.26
N LYS A 169 -3.49 -11.88 2.71
CA LYS A 169 -3.61 -11.16 1.42
C LYS A 169 -3.85 -12.12 0.25
N ILE A 170 -3.23 -13.31 0.23
CA ILE A 170 -3.53 -14.36 -0.77
C ILE A 170 -4.98 -14.78 -0.66
N CYS A 171 -5.51 -15.02 0.55
CA CYS A 171 -6.92 -15.33 0.74
C CYS A 171 -7.85 -14.22 0.23
N CYS A 172 -7.54 -12.94 0.48
CA CYS A 172 -8.30 -11.82 -0.09
C CYS A 172 -8.33 -11.84 -1.62
N GLU A 173 -7.19 -12.12 -2.26
CA GLU A 173 -7.13 -12.24 -3.73
C GLU A 173 -7.96 -13.42 -4.23
N LEU A 174 -7.91 -14.58 -3.55
CA LEU A 174 -8.71 -15.77 -3.88
C LEU A 174 -10.21 -15.50 -3.74
N ILE A 175 -10.64 -14.86 -2.65
CA ILE A 175 -12.03 -14.46 -2.42
C ILE A 175 -12.51 -13.57 -3.56
N LEU A 176 -11.75 -12.50 -3.90
CA LEU A 176 -12.14 -11.59 -4.96
C LEU A 176 -12.22 -12.29 -6.32
N LYS A 177 -11.23 -13.12 -6.63
CA LYS A 177 -11.11 -13.78 -7.95
C LYS A 177 -12.08 -14.93 -8.17
N ASN A 178 -12.48 -15.65 -7.12
CA ASN A 178 -13.27 -16.87 -7.27
C ASN A 178 -14.71 -16.70 -6.76
N MET A 179 -14.94 -15.95 -5.68
CA MET A 179 -16.30 -15.75 -5.16
C MET A 179 -17.01 -14.57 -5.82
N PHE A 180 -16.28 -13.51 -6.17
CA PHE A 180 -16.86 -12.24 -6.63
C PHE A 180 -16.45 -11.82 -8.04
N LYS A 181 -15.72 -12.65 -8.79
CA LYS A 181 -15.16 -12.36 -10.12
C LYS A 181 -16.20 -11.82 -11.12
N ASN A 182 -17.39 -12.41 -11.14
CA ASN A 182 -18.42 -12.08 -12.12
C ASN A 182 -19.40 -11.03 -11.62
N TYR A 183 -19.33 -10.67 -10.34
CA TYR A 183 -20.23 -9.71 -9.74
C TYR A 183 -19.87 -8.26 -10.11
N PHE A 184 -18.60 -7.90 -9.95
CA PHE A 184 -18.17 -6.53 -10.23
C PHE A 184 -18.03 -6.28 -11.74
N ARG A 185 -18.47 -5.09 -12.19
CA ARG A 185 -18.15 -4.61 -13.53
C ARG A 185 -16.64 -4.63 -13.74
N ARG A 186 -15.88 -4.20 -12.70
CA ARG A 186 -14.44 -4.16 -12.71
C ARG A 186 -13.89 -4.50 -11.31
N ALA A 187 -13.19 -5.63 -11.21
CA ALA A 187 -12.43 -6.04 -10.04
C ALA A 187 -10.94 -5.97 -10.38
N ILE A 188 -10.16 -5.21 -9.62
CA ILE A 188 -8.72 -5.02 -9.84
C ILE A 188 -7.97 -5.31 -8.55
N ILE A 189 -6.80 -5.92 -8.67
CA ILE A 189 -5.87 -6.13 -7.56
C ILE A 189 -4.63 -5.26 -7.79
N ILE A 190 -4.24 -4.50 -6.77
CA ILE A 190 -2.99 -3.76 -6.74
C ILE A 190 -2.07 -4.42 -5.72
N ARG A 191 -0.84 -4.72 -6.11
CA ARG A 191 0.23 -5.21 -5.22
C ARG A 191 1.27 -4.10 -5.05
N PRO A 192 1.19 -3.30 -3.97
CA PRO A 192 2.20 -2.28 -3.64
C PRO A 192 3.55 -2.91 -3.33
N HIS A 193 4.64 -2.27 -3.80
CA HIS A 193 6.01 -2.69 -3.52
C HIS A 193 6.79 -1.61 -2.79
N ASN A 194 7.10 -1.85 -1.49
CA ASN A 194 7.95 -1.01 -0.64
C ASN A 194 7.71 0.50 -0.80
N VAL A 195 6.44 0.92 -0.70
CA VAL A 195 6.05 2.33 -0.78
C VAL A 195 6.60 3.09 0.43
N TYR A 196 7.24 4.24 0.19
CA TYR A 196 7.78 5.09 1.24
C TYR A 196 7.47 6.56 1.00
N GLY A 197 7.59 7.38 2.04
CA GLY A 197 7.38 8.82 1.98
C GLY A 197 7.22 9.43 3.37
N PRO A 198 7.02 10.75 3.45
CA PRO A 198 6.68 11.44 4.71
C PRO A 198 5.45 10.84 5.37
N ASP A 199 5.41 10.85 6.70
CA ASP A 199 4.30 10.35 7.51
C ASP A 199 3.91 8.87 7.28
N MET A 200 4.81 8.04 6.77
CA MET A 200 4.64 6.59 6.82
C MET A 200 4.73 6.10 8.28
N GLY A 201 4.05 5.02 8.64
CA GLY A 201 4.01 4.52 10.02
C GLY A 201 5.40 4.27 10.64
N ASN A 202 5.53 4.52 11.94
CA ASN A 202 6.79 4.46 12.69
C ASN A 202 7.49 3.08 12.71
N GLU A 203 6.79 2.02 12.38
CA GLU A 203 7.27 0.63 12.40
C GLU A 203 7.74 0.15 11.03
N HIS A 204 8.13 1.09 10.16
CA HIS A 204 8.71 0.83 8.86
C HIS A 204 10.20 1.17 8.83
N PHE A 205 10.93 0.61 7.87
CA PHE A 205 12.37 0.71 7.75
C PHE A 205 12.92 2.15 7.87
N PHE A 206 12.40 3.10 7.09
CA PHE A 206 12.92 4.47 7.07
C PHE A 206 12.74 5.19 8.42
N PRO A 207 11.51 5.28 8.98
CA PRO A 207 11.32 5.89 10.30
C PRO A 207 12.15 5.23 11.40
N GLU A 208 12.26 3.90 11.37
CA GLU A 208 13.04 3.16 12.37
C GLU A 208 14.52 3.57 12.34
N ILE A 209 15.12 3.57 11.15
CA ILE A 209 16.55 3.93 10.98
C ILE A 209 16.79 5.42 11.33
N ILE A 210 15.93 6.33 10.86
CA ILE A 210 16.07 7.76 11.12
C ILE A 210 15.94 8.05 12.62
N LYS A 211 14.97 7.45 13.30
CA LYS A 211 14.80 7.62 14.77
C LYS A 211 15.98 7.04 15.56
N LYS A 212 16.48 5.86 15.19
CA LYS A 212 17.68 5.30 15.79
C LYS A 212 18.86 6.27 15.63
N LEU A 213 19.09 6.79 14.42
CA LEU A 213 20.15 7.75 14.15
C LEU A 213 19.97 9.09 14.89
N LYS A 214 18.72 9.55 15.07
CA LYS A 214 18.42 10.77 15.87
C LYS A 214 18.89 10.62 17.31
N LEU A 215 18.62 9.48 17.92
CA LEU A 215 18.94 9.20 19.33
C LEU A 215 20.41 8.81 19.56
N LEU A 216 21.09 8.27 18.54
CA LEU A 216 22.47 7.81 18.68
C LEU A 216 23.47 8.96 18.63
N ARG A 217 24.41 8.99 19.61
CA ARG A 217 25.64 9.79 19.50
C ARG A 217 26.53 9.27 18.38
N ASN A 218 27.31 10.14 17.74
CA ASN A 218 28.10 9.76 16.56
C ASN A 218 29.15 8.66 16.80
N ASN A 219 29.63 8.50 18.02
CA ASN A 219 30.61 7.48 18.42
C ASN A 219 29.95 6.11 18.70
N ARG A 220 28.62 6.01 18.70
CA ARG A 220 27.90 4.75 18.89
C ARG A 220 27.61 4.05 17.56
N GLN A 221 27.46 2.72 17.62
CA GLN A 221 27.19 1.88 16.46
C GLN A 221 25.68 1.80 16.20
N LEU A 222 25.29 1.80 14.92
CA LEU A 222 23.93 1.53 14.48
C LEU A 222 23.80 0.05 14.15
N VAL A 223 23.13 -0.72 15.01
CA VAL A 223 22.77 -2.11 14.73
C VAL A 223 21.55 -2.12 13.82
N ILE A 224 21.66 -2.79 12.66
CA ILE A 224 20.56 -2.96 11.71
C ILE A 224 20.01 -4.38 11.79
N GLN A 225 18.80 -4.60 11.28
CA GLN A 225 18.29 -5.94 11.08
C GLN A 225 18.89 -6.54 9.80
N GLY A 226 19.48 -7.72 9.88
CA GLY A 226 20.09 -8.42 8.75
C GLY A 226 21.52 -7.96 8.45
N SER A 227 22.04 -8.40 7.30
CA SER A 227 23.43 -8.15 6.88
C SER A 227 23.61 -6.75 6.26
N GLY A 228 22.51 -6.15 5.79
CA GLY A 228 22.53 -4.93 4.98
C GLY A 228 22.74 -5.19 3.48
N ASN A 229 23.00 -6.44 3.08
CA ASN A 229 23.13 -6.82 1.67
C ASN A 229 21.78 -7.18 1.02
N GLU A 230 20.74 -7.33 1.83
CA GLU A 230 19.38 -7.50 1.34
C GLU A 230 19.01 -6.31 0.45
N THR A 231 18.30 -6.59 -0.67
CA THR A 231 17.95 -5.54 -1.62
C THR A 231 16.44 -5.28 -1.68
N ARG A 232 16.09 -4.02 -1.90
CA ARG A 232 14.70 -3.58 -2.05
C ARG A 232 14.61 -2.52 -3.16
N ALA A 233 13.51 -2.59 -3.90
CA ALA A 233 13.09 -1.52 -4.79
C ALA A 233 12.06 -0.64 -4.07
N PHE A 234 12.45 0.58 -3.73
CA PHE A 234 11.62 1.52 -2.97
C PHE A 234 10.95 2.51 -3.90
N VAL A 235 9.62 2.63 -3.86
CA VAL A 235 8.86 3.61 -4.64
C VAL A 235 8.35 4.74 -3.74
N HIS A 236 8.59 5.98 -4.13
CA HIS A 236 8.07 7.14 -3.41
C HIS A 236 6.53 7.20 -3.51
N ILE A 237 5.87 7.67 -2.45
CA ILE A 237 4.40 7.73 -2.38
C ILE A 237 3.79 8.48 -3.56
N ASN A 238 4.39 9.56 -4.03
CA ASN A 238 3.86 10.33 -5.16
C ASN A 238 3.90 9.53 -6.48
N ASP A 239 5.00 8.82 -6.76
CA ASP A 239 5.07 7.93 -7.92
C ASP A 239 4.07 6.77 -7.79
N PHE A 240 3.91 6.23 -6.57
CA PHE A 240 2.90 5.22 -6.31
C PHE A 240 1.49 5.72 -6.61
N LEU A 241 1.15 6.95 -6.19
CA LEU A 241 -0.14 7.58 -6.48
C LEU A 241 -0.37 7.81 -7.97
N ASP A 242 0.66 8.19 -8.72
CA ASP A 242 0.58 8.32 -10.18
C ASP A 242 0.24 6.96 -10.84
N GLY A 243 0.89 5.89 -10.38
CA GLY A 243 0.57 4.52 -10.80
C GLY A 243 -0.84 4.08 -10.42
N PHE A 244 -1.25 4.38 -9.19
CA PHE A 244 -2.61 4.10 -8.72
C PHE A 244 -3.68 4.80 -9.58
N GLU A 245 -3.49 6.08 -9.92
CA GLU A 245 -4.42 6.82 -10.76
C GLU A 245 -4.53 6.21 -12.17
N LEU A 246 -3.43 5.78 -12.75
CA LEU A 246 -3.45 5.09 -14.04
C LEU A 246 -4.25 3.78 -13.97
N VAL A 247 -4.08 3.01 -12.89
CA VAL A 247 -4.87 1.80 -12.67
C VAL A 247 -6.35 2.12 -12.43
N LEU A 248 -6.65 3.16 -11.64
CA LEU A 248 -8.04 3.60 -11.41
C LEU A 248 -8.73 3.97 -12.72
N LYS A 249 -8.05 4.69 -13.61
CA LYS A 249 -8.60 5.16 -14.89
C LYS A 249 -8.61 4.10 -15.98
N LYS A 250 -7.49 3.40 -16.18
CA LYS A 250 -7.21 2.53 -17.34
C LYS A 250 -7.07 1.04 -16.99
N GLY A 251 -7.11 0.68 -15.72
CA GLY A 251 -6.94 -0.71 -15.29
C GLY A 251 -8.05 -1.60 -15.84
N LYS A 252 -7.67 -2.76 -16.40
CA LYS A 252 -8.59 -3.70 -17.02
C LYS A 252 -9.29 -4.57 -15.98
N LYS A 253 -10.49 -5.04 -16.30
CA LYS A 253 -11.27 -5.97 -15.48
C LYS A 253 -10.46 -7.23 -15.15
N ASN A 254 -10.52 -7.66 -13.90
CA ASN A 254 -9.89 -8.87 -13.38
C ASN A 254 -8.37 -8.91 -13.49
N GLU A 255 -7.72 -7.76 -13.68
CA GLU A 255 -6.28 -7.67 -13.77
C GLU A 255 -5.61 -7.40 -12.41
N ILE A 256 -4.34 -7.80 -12.32
CA ILE A 256 -3.45 -7.56 -11.19
C ILE A 256 -2.36 -6.62 -11.67
N TYR A 257 -1.99 -5.63 -10.85
CA TYR A 257 -0.92 -4.68 -11.16
C TYR A 257 0.05 -4.55 -10.00
N ASN A 258 1.33 -4.82 -10.25
CA ASN A 258 2.41 -4.39 -9.38
C ASN A 258 2.61 -2.88 -9.53
N ILE A 259 2.61 -2.13 -8.43
CA ILE A 259 3.00 -0.72 -8.43
C ILE A 259 4.25 -0.56 -7.57
N GLY A 260 5.34 -0.14 -8.22
CA GLY A 260 6.65 0.00 -7.61
C GLY A 260 7.67 0.59 -8.58
N THR A 261 8.93 0.31 -8.37
CA THR A 261 10.05 0.63 -9.26
C THR A 261 10.93 -0.60 -9.45
N GLU A 262 11.68 -0.65 -10.54
CA GLU A 262 12.70 -1.69 -10.78
C GLU A 262 14.10 -1.26 -10.30
N SER A 263 14.24 -0.05 -9.74
CA SER A 263 15.49 0.44 -9.15
C SER A 263 15.70 -0.20 -7.78
N GLU A 264 16.61 -1.16 -7.72
CA GLU A 264 16.90 -1.98 -6.53
C GLU A 264 18.15 -1.44 -5.82
N TYR A 265 18.10 -1.33 -4.49
CA TYR A 265 19.18 -0.84 -3.64
C TYR A 265 19.46 -1.82 -2.50
N LYS A 266 20.75 -1.98 -2.15
CA LYS A 266 21.13 -2.66 -0.90
C LYS A 266 20.70 -1.81 0.30
N ILE A 267 20.24 -2.46 1.35
CA ILE A 267 19.83 -1.79 2.60
C ILE A 267 20.96 -0.92 3.16
N ILE A 268 22.21 -1.42 3.13
CA ILE A 268 23.37 -0.66 3.60
C ILE A 268 23.62 0.61 2.79
N GLU A 269 23.38 0.60 1.49
CA GLU A 269 23.55 1.78 0.62
C GLU A 269 22.51 2.85 0.97
N VAL A 270 21.26 2.44 1.20
CA VAL A 270 20.18 3.35 1.62
C VAL A 270 20.50 3.97 2.97
N ILE A 271 20.98 3.17 3.93
CA ILE A 271 21.39 3.70 5.25
C ILE A 271 22.55 4.69 5.13
N ARG A 272 23.54 4.44 4.26
CA ARG A 272 24.63 5.39 4.01
C ARG A 272 24.11 6.72 3.45
N LYS A 273 23.13 6.69 2.53
CA LYS A 273 22.48 7.89 2.00
C LYS A 273 21.74 8.66 3.11
N ILE A 274 20.97 7.98 3.96
CA ILE A 274 20.27 8.58 5.12
C ILE A 274 21.30 9.24 6.05
N LYS A 275 22.37 8.53 6.42
CA LYS A 275 23.45 9.09 7.27
C LYS A 275 24.06 10.35 6.67
N LYS A 276 24.33 10.37 5.37
CA LYS A 276 24.86 11.54 4.66
C LYS A 276 23.91 12.73 4.77
N ILE A 277 22.61 12.54 4.55
CA ILE A 277 21.58 13.60 4.66
C ILE A 277 21.52 14.15 6.09
N LEU A 278 21.62 13.26 7.11
CA LEU A 278 21.50 13.63 8.51
C LEU A 278 22.83 14.09 9.18
N GLY A 279 23.95 14.13 8.44
CA GLY A 279 25.26 14.45 9.00
C GLY A 279 25.78 13.44 10.04
N LYS A 280 25.30 12.18 10.00
CA LYS A 280 25.64 11.14 10.99
C LYS A 280 26.84 10.28 10.55
N LYS A 281 27.77 10.02 11.51
CA LYS A 281 29.01 9.27 11.28
C LYS A 281 29.00 7.84 11.86
N ASN A 282 27.90 7.42 12.50
CA ASN A 282 27.76 6.12 13.15
C ASN A 282 28.24 4.94 12.28
N LYS A 283 29.05 4.02 12.83
CA LYS A 283 29.38 2.74 12.18
C LYS A 283 28.10 1.88 12.13
N VAL A 284 27.80 1.32 10.97
CA VAL A 284 26.67 0.39 10.80
C VAL A 284 27.20 -1.01 10.97
N ILE A 285 26.56 -1.79 11.84
CA ILE A 285 26.88 -3.20 12.06
C ILE A 285 25.69 -4.10 11.78
N PRO A 286 25.91 -5.27 11.18
CA PRO A 286 24.87 -6.27 10.98
C PRO A 286 24.26 -6.73 12.31
N GLY A 287 23.00 -7.13 12.28
CA GLY A 287 22.30 -7.79 13.37
C GLY A 287 21.56 -9.02 12.86
N GLU A 288 20.71 -9.59 13.70
CA GLU A 288 19.98 -10.80 13.37
C GLU A 288 19.02 -10.62 12.19
N ILE A 289 18.96 -11.63 11.31
CA ILE A 289 17.96 -11.72 10.25
C ILE A 289 16.72 -12.40 10.81
N ARG A 290 15.56 -11.76 10.71
CA ARG A 290 14.30 -12.41 11.08
C ARG A 290 13.99 -13.55 10.10
N LYS A 291 13.71 -14.74 10.62
CA LYS A 291 13.34 -15.91 9.82
C LYS A 291 12.19 -15.58 8.86
N GLY A 292 12.37 -15.87 7.57
CA GLY A 292 11.39 -15.60 6.52
C GLY A 292 11.46 -14.20 5.90
N SER A 293 12.42 -13.36 6.28
CA SER A 293 12.66 -12.10 5.58
C SER A 293 13.23 -12.36 4.18
N PRO A 294 12.62 -11.81 3.11
CA PRO A 294 13.13 -12.01 1.76
C PRO A 294 14.49 -11.34 1.57
N LEU A 295 15.42 -12.01 0.88
CA LEU A 295 16.73 -11.45 0.55
C LEU A 295 16.62 -10.36 -0.52
N ARG A 296 15.78 -10.58 -1.54
CA ARG A 296 15.54 -9.62 -2.62
C ARG A 296 14.05 -9.36 -2.81
N ARG A 297 13.69 -8.11 -3.13
CA ARG A 297 12.31 -7.76 -3.48
C ARG A 297 12.30 -6.62 -4.50
N CYS A 298 12.10 -6.96 -5.76
CA CYS A 298 12.02 -6.05 -6.88
C CYS A 298 10.89 -6.48 -7.82
N PRO A 299 9.85 -5.65 -8.05
CA PRO A 299 8.77 -5.98 -8.97
C PRO A 299 9.20 -5.82 -10.42
N SER A 300 8.58 -6.59 -11.31
CA SER A 300 8.45 -6.15 -12.70
C SER A 300 7.27 -5.17 -12.79
N ILE A 301 7.51 -4.00 -13.38
CA ILE A 301 6.48 -2.98 -13.66
C ILE A 301 6.13 -2.91 -15.14
N LYS A 302 6.51 -3.93 -15.93
CA LYS A 302 6.25 -3.96 -17.38
C LYS A 302 4.76 -3.82 -17.71
N LYS A 303 3.88 -4.42 -16.90
CA LYS A 303 2.44 -4.40 -17.10
C LYS A 303 1.86 -3.00 -16.90
N ILE A 304 2.16 -2.34 -15.78
CA ILE A 304 1.65 -1.01 -15.50
C ILE A 304 2.29 0.06 -16.41
N ARG A 305 3.52 -0.15 -16.89
CA ARG A 305 4.14 0.72 -17.92
C ARG A 305 3.31 0.81 -19.20
N LYS A 306 2.58 -0.25 -19.57
CA LYS A 306 1.65 -0.22 -20.72
C LYS A 306 0.47 0.74 -20.52
N LEU A 307 0.18 1.14 -19.27
CA LEU A 307 -0.81 2.17 -18.95
C LEU A 307 -0.23 3.59 -18.97
N GLY A 308 1.09 3.74 -19.18
CA GLY A 308 1.83 5.00 -19.17
C GLY A 308 2.57 5.29 -17.84
N TYR A 309 2.68 4.32 -16.93
CA TYR A 309 3.39 4.50 -15.66
C TYR A 309 4.90 4.64 -15.84
N LYS A 310 5.46 5.70 -15.24
CA LYS A 310 6.89 5.95 -15.22
C LYS A 310 7.25 6.59 -13.87
N PRO A 311 7.88 5.85 -12.92
CA PRO A 311 8.35 6.44 -11.67
C PRO A 311 9.45 7.48 -11.96
N LYS A 312 9.41 8.63 -11.29
CA LYS A 312 10.24 9.81 -11.58
C LYS A 312 11.10 10.24 -10.39
N ILE A 313 10.74 9.82 -9.17
CA ILE A 313 11.41 10.28 -7.95
C ILE A 313 12.53 9.31 -7.62
N SER A 314 13.78 9.80 -7.70
CA SER A 314 14.94 9.00 -7.30
C SER A 314 14.94 8.76 -5.77
N ILE A 315 15.65 7.73 -5.34
CA ILE A 315 15.76 7.43 -3.91
C ILE A 315 16.41 8.59 -3.14
N GLU A 316 17.38 9.29 -3.75
CA GLU A 316 18.05 10.42 -3.15
C GLU A 316 17.07 11.56 -2.83
N LYS A 317 16.23 11.93 -3.82
CA LYS A 317 15.22 12.98 -3.66
C LYS A 317 14.18 12.59 -2.59
N GLY A 318 13.65 11.39 -2.68
CA GLY A 318 12.63 10.93 -1.74
C GLY A 318 13.15 10.76 -0.31
N LEU A 319 14.44 10.41 -0.12
CA LEU A 319 15.05 10.33 1.20
C LEU A 319 15.16 11.70 1.89
N VAL A 320 15.37 12.78 1.15
CA VAL A 320 15.38 14.14 1.73
C VAL A 320 14.02 14.44 2.36
N ASP A 321 12.93 14.16 1.66
CA ASP A 321 11.57 14.41 2.17
C ASP A 321 11.30 13.61 3.46
N VAL A 322 11.67 12.34 3.48
CA VAL A 322 11.48 11.45 4.66
C VAL A 322 12.37 11.86 5.82
N CYS A 323 13.65 12.18 5.57
CA CYS A 323 14.56 12.64 6.60
C CYS A 323 14.07 13.95 7.21
N ASN A 324 13.64 14.92 6.40
CA ASN A 324 13.09 16.19 6.87
C ASN A 324 11.83 16.00 7.73
N TRP A 325 11.01 14.97 7.45
CA TRP A 325 9.82 14.67 8.25
C TRP A 325 10.14 14.10 9.63
N TYR A 326 11.04 13.12 9.70
CA TYR A 326 11.26 12.36 10.94
C TYR A 326 12.42 12.89 11.82
N PHE A 327 13.31 13.69 11.26
CA PHE A 327 14.46 14.19 11.99
C PHE A 327 14.22 15.53 12.69
N LYS A 328 13.13 16.22 12.36
CA LYS A 328 12.69 17.46 13.01
C LYS A 328 12.50 17.31 14.52
#